data_ede9b1e9a135967c2d01ff3b524f53b0
#
_entry.id   ede9b1e9a135967c2d01ff3b524f53b0
#
_cell.length_a   1.000
_cell.length_b   1.000
_cell.length_c   1.000
_cell.angle_alpha   90.00
_cell.angle_beta   90.00
_cell.angle_gamma   90.00
#
_symmetry.space_group_name_H-M   'P 1'
#
loop_
_entity.id
_entity.type
_entity.pdbx_description
1 polymer ?
#
loop_
_entity_poly.entity_id
_entity_poly.type
_entity_poly.pdbx_seq_one_letter_code
_entity_poly.pdbx_strand_id
1 'polypeptide(L)'
;YRREKYRGEEIGREGQAVEWCPIKDLRPQNFPIANQAIIKKLQIPRELAITPDIDKSESIPSIFDRYAEIGIQLVQFQQTHLCESDYLSWFDNAQSIARNHGMRLLYNQSLRGYNDEWNVGFHANSHELDLLTERPISDELFFSASCHNLKELQHAEKLAADFVTLSPIYPNAKYPRGQELGWEKFRELASQVSLPVYALGGLSANDSDIALEAGAFGIAGTSAFTC
;
A
#
# COMPACT_ATOMS: atom_id res chain seq x y z
N TYR A 1 8.86 16.25 3.66
CA TYR A 1 8.07 17.49 3.78
C TYR A 1 7.40 17.79 2.44
N ARG A 2 6.06 17.63 2.38
CA ARG A 2 5.26 18.07 1.23
C ARG A 2 5.12 19.58 1.32
N ARG A 3 5.76 20.35 0.45
CA ARG A 3 5.50 21.78 0.31
C ARG A 3 4.45 21.98 -0.79
N GLU A 4 3.32 22.53 -0.44
CA GLU A 4 2.24 22.85 -1.39
C GLU A 4 2.55 24.08 -2.23
N LYS A 5 3.49 24.94 -1.83
CA LYS A 5 3.91 26.14 -2.56
C LYS A 5 5.40 26.40 -2.38
N TYR A 6 6.10 26.56 -3.50
CA TYR A 6 7.46 27.08 -3.55
C TYR A 6 7.43 28.56 -3.94
N ARG A 7 8.28 29.38 -3.32
CA ARG A 7 8.51 30.79 -3.70
C ARG A 7 10.00 30.98 -3.91
N GLY A 8 10.39 31.40 -5.12
CA GLY A 8 11.77 31.64 -5.51
C GLY A 8 12.07 31.07 -6.90
N GLU A 9 13.23 31.40 -7.44
CA GLU A 9 13.74 30.81 -8.68
C GLU A 9 14.62 29.60 -8.34
N GLU A 10 14.52 28.55 -9.14
CA GLU A 10 15.37 27.36 -9.02
C GLU A 10 16.76 27.71 -9.58
N ILE A 11 17.76 27.65 -8.75
CA ILE A 11 19.15 27.87 -9.17
C ILE A 11 19.97 26.63 -8.84
N GLY A 12 20.49 25.98 -9.89
CA GLY A 12 21.49 24.94 -9.75
C GLY A 12 22.80 25.53 -9.22
N ARG A 13 23.26 25.06 -8.07
CA ARG A 13 24.60 25.38 -7.59
C ARG A 13 25.61 24.55 -8.36
N GLU A 14 26.81 25.07 -8.59
CA GLU A 14 27.90 24.39 -9.30
C GLU A 14 27.57 24.06 -10.79
N GLY A 15 26.69 24.85 -11.42
CA GLY A 15 26.38 24.69 -12.85
C GLY A 15 25.47 23.50 -13.19
N GLN A 16 24.84 22.90 -12.21
CA GLN A 16 23.90 21.80 -12.42
C GLN A 16 22.56 22.33 -12.96
N ALA A 17 22.00 21.64 -13.96
CA ALA A 17 20.64 21.87 -14.42
C ALA A 17 19.63 21.44 -13.34
N VAL A 18 18.62 22.27 -13.11
CA VAL A 18 17.53 21.98 -12.17
C VAL A 18 16.21 22.07 -12.90
N GLU A 19 15.34 21.11 -12.69
CA GLU A 19 13.99 21.10 -13.25
C GLU A 19 12.96 20.60 -12.24
N TRP A 20 11.72 21.07 -12.38
CA TRP A 20 10.59 20.53 -11.63
C TRP A 20 10.07 19.29 -12.33
N CYS A 21 10.07 18.16 -11.62
CA CYS A 21 9.56 16.90 -12.12
C CYS A 21 8.39 16.43 -11.23
N PRO A 22 7.20 16.16 -11.79
CA PRO A 22 6.13 15.52 -11.03
C PRO A 22 6.57 14.17 -10.46
N ILE A 23 6.16 13.86 -9.23
CA ILE A 23 6.56 12.60 -8.55
C ILE A 23 6.24 11.37 -9.40
N LYS A 24 5.08 11.38 -10.08
CA LYS A 24 4.65 10.27 -10.96
C LYS A 24 5.58 10.02 -12.16
N ASP A 25 6.34 11.06 -12.58
CA ASP A 25 7.22 11.01 -13.75
C ASP A 25 8.67 10.67 -13.36
N LEU A 26 8.99 10.66 -12.06
CA LEU A 26 10.28 10.21 -11.56
C LEU A 26 10.51 8.73 -11.95
N ARG A 27 11.66 8.45 -12.53
CA ARG A 27 12.10 7.09 -12.89
C ARG A 27 13.28 6.74 -12.01
N PRO A 28 13.17 5.77 -11.07
CA PRO A 28 14.27 5.42 -10.16
C PRO A 28 15.58 5.16 -10.87
N GLN A 29 15.53 4.48 -12.03
CA GLN A 29 16.72 4.17 -12.84
C GLN A 29 17.47 5.39 -13.37
N ASN A 30 16.85 6.57 -13.41
CA ASN A 30 17.50 7.82 -13.81
C ASN A 30 18.29 8.47 -12.66
N PHE A 31 18.29 7.86 -11.49
CA PHE A 31 18.96 8.38 -10.29
C PHE A 31 20.06 7.41 -9.82
N PRO A 32 21.07 7.92 -9.09
CA PRO A 32 22.06 7.06 -8.45
C PRO A 32 21.39 5.98 -7.58
N ILE A 33 21.96 4.79 -7.51
CA ILE A 33 21.42 3.64 -6.77
C ILE A 33 20.99 4.02 -5.34
N ALA A 34 21.80 4.81 -4.64
CA ALA A 34 21.49 5.29 -3.29
C ALA A 34 20.17 6.11 -3.19
N ASN A 35 19.72 6.72 -4.29
CA ASN A 35 18.53 7.55 -4.32
C ASN A 35 17.28 6.79 -4.81
N GLN A 36 17.44 5.64 -5.45
CA GLN A 36 16.34 4.90 -6.05
C GLN A 36 15.28 4.48 -5.02
N ALA A 37 15.72 4.04 -3.83
CA ALA A 37 14.83 3.71 -2.72
C ALA A 37 14.01 4.92 -2.23
N ILE A 38 14.60 6.12 -2.24
CA ILE A 38 13.91 7.36 -1.88
C ILE A 38 12.83 7.68 -2.92
N ILE A 39 13.18 7.59 -4.22
CA ILE A 39 12.22 7.82 -5.31
C ILE A 39 11.05 6.86 -5.22
N LYS A 40 11.32 5.56 -4.99
CA LYS A 40 10.29 4.56 -4.80
C LYS A 40 9.35 4.89 -3.64
N LYS A 41 9.90 5.32 -2.48
CA LYS A 41 9.10 5.76 -1.32
C LYS A 41 8.24 6.99 -1.63
N LEU A 42 8.75 7.95 -2.40
CA LEU A 42 7.97 9.14 -2.81
C LEU A 42 6.76 8.78 -3.68
N GLN A 43 6.83 7.67 -4.41
CA GLN A 43 5.77 7.19 -5.30
C GLN A 43 4.72 6.31 -4.62
N ILE A 44 4.85 6.02 -3.32
CA ILE A 44 3.83 5.28 -2.57
C ILE A 44 2.62 6.22 -2.38
N PRO A 45 1.41 5.85 -2.83
CA PRO A 45 0.19 6.63 -2.61
C PRO A 45 -0.16 6.74 -1.12
N ARG A 46 -0.99 7.71 -0.75
CA ARG A 46 -1.47 7.87 0.64
C ARG A 46 -2.68 7.02 0.96
N GLU A 47 -3.38 6.58 -0.05
CA GLU A 47 -4.57 5.72 0.04
C GLU A 47 -4.24 4.34 -0.51
N LEU A 48 -4.55 3.31 0.26
CA LEU A 48 -4.49 1.91 -0.14
C LEU A 48 -5.90 1.33 -0.08
N ALA A 49 -6.55 1.18 -1.23
CA ALA A 49 -7.83 0.50 -1.29
C ALA A 49 -7.64 -1.02 -1.17
N ILE A 50 -8.48 -1.65 -0.36
CA ILE A 50 -8.59 -3.10 -0.28
C ILE A 50 -9.94 -3.47 -0.90
N THR A 51 -9.94 -4.38 -1.89
CA THR A 51 -11.19 -4.76 -2.52
C THR A 51 -12.17 -5.37 -1.50
N PRO A 52 -13.47 -5.03 -1.58
CA PRO A 52 -14.49 -5.71 -0.78
C PRO A 52 -14.58 -7.18 -1.20
N ASP A 53 -15.28 -7.98 -0.42
CA ASP A 53 -15.69 -9.30 -0.87
C ASP A 53 -16.57 -9.16 -2.11
N ILE A 54 -16.21 -9.85 -3.19
CA ILE A 54 -16.85 -9.78 -4.50
C ILE A 54 -17.59 -11.09 -4.73
N ASP A 55 -18.90 -11.02 -4.92
CA ASP A 55 -19.72 -12.20 -5.15
C ASP A 55 -19.59 -12.76 -6.59
N LYS A 56 -19.31 -11.86 -7.55
CA LYS A 56 -19.23 -12.21 -8.98
C LYS A 56 -18.13 -11.40 -9.66
N SER A 57 -17.35 -12.05 -10.52
CA SER A 57 -16.25 -11.42 -11.27
C SER A 57 -16.69 -10.23 -12.14
N GLU A 58 -17.93 -10.22 -12.60
CA GLU A 58 -18.51 -9.13 -13.40
C GLU A 58 -18.61 -7.79 -12.64
N SER A 59 -18.51 -7.83 -11.31
CA SER A 59 -18.49 -6.62 -10.47
C SER A 59 -17.11 -5.97 -10.38
N ILE A 60 -16.03 -6.64 -10.78
CA ILE A 60 -14.66 -6.12 -10.69
C ILE A 60 -14.51 -4.79 -11.45
N PRO A 61 -14.96 -4.65 -12.72
CA PRO A 61 -14.82 -3.39 -13.45
C PRO A 61 -15.43 -2.20 -12.70
N SER A 62 -16.65 -2.32 -12.21
CA SER A 62 -17.35 -1.22 -11.53
C SER A 62 -16.66 -0.78 -10.24
N ILE A 63 -16.01 -1.69 -9.51
CA ILE A 63 -15.22 -1.37 -8.32
C ILE A 63 -13.98 -0.56 -8.70
N PHE A 64 -13.28 -0.97 -9.75
CA PHE A 64 -12.07 -0.27 -10.21
C PHE A 64 -12.41 1.06 -10.88
N ASP A 65 -13.52 1.15 -11.62
CA ASP A 65 -14.02 2.43 -12.16
C ASP A 65 -14.28 3.41 -11.01
N ARG A 66 -14.93 2.96 -9.95
CA ARG A 66 -15.16 3.77 -8.75
C ARG A 66 -13.85 4.23 -8.10
N TYR A 67 -12.86 3.33 -7.99
CA TYR A 67 -11.54 3.70 -7.47
C TYR A 67 -10.85 4.77 -8.35
N ALA A 68 -10.99 4.66 -9.67
CA ALA A 68 -10.46 5.65 -10.60
C ALA A 68 -11.11 7.03 -10.42
N GLU A 69 -12.45 7.08 -10.28
CA GLU A 69 -13.22 8.30 -10.05
C GLU A 69 -12.76 9.06 -8.80
N ILE A 70 -12.42 8.36 -7.72
CA ILE A 70 -11.96 8.97 -6.46
C ILE A 70 -10.44 9.10 -6.38
N GLY A 71 -9.70 8.73 -7.44
CA GLY A 71 -8.25 8.95 -7.55
C GLY A 71 -7.37 7.92 -6.85
N ILE A 72 -7.88 6.74 -6.51
CA ILE A 72 -7.09 5.64 -5.94
C ILE A 72 -6.04 5.17 -6.95
N GLN A 73 -4.80 5.02 -6.49
CA GLN A 73 -3.66 4.59 -7.32
C GLN A 73 -3.01 3.28 -6.86
N LEU A 74 -3.40 2.78 -5.68
CA LEU A 74 -2.88 1.54 -5.11
C LEU A 74 -4.02 0.69 -4.57
N VAL A 75 -4.13 -0.54 -5.06
CA VAL A 75 -5.21 -1.46 -4.72
C VAL A 75 -4.65 -2.80 -4.29
N GLN A 76 -5.08 -3.31 -3.15
CA GLN A 76 -4.86 -4.67 -2.71
C GLN A 76 -6.06 -5.53 -3.13
N PHE A 77 -5.83 -6.50 -3.99
CA PHE A 77 -6.88 -7.44 -4.41
C PHE A 77 -6.99 -8.56 -3.37
N GLN A 78 -8.02 -8.49 -2.55
CA GLN A 78 -8.24 -9.44 -1.46
C GLN A 78 -9.58 -10.14 -1.65
N GLN A 79 -9.55 -11.48 -1.87
CA GLN A 79 -10.72 -12.33 -2.04
C GLN A 79 -10.47 -13.64 -1.31
N THR A 80 -10.55 -13.62 0.03
CA THR A 80 -10.17 -14.76 0.89
C THR A 80 -11.14 -15.94 0.83
N HIS A 81 -12.34 -15.72 0.30
CA HIS A 81 -13.38 -16.75 0.17
C HIS A 81 -13.23 -17.60 -1.09
N LEU A 82 -12.42 -17.18 -2.06
CA LEU A 82 -12.20 -17.91 -3.30
C LEU A 82 -11.18 -19.05 -3.13
N CYS A 83 -11.39 -20.12 -3.87
CA CYS A 83 -10.34 -21.12 -4.09
C CYS A 83 -9.22 -20.50 -4.96
N GLU A 84 -8.05 -21.14 -4.98
CA GLU A 84 -6.88 -20.61 -5.68
C GLU A 84 -7.13 -20.39 -7.18
N SER A 85 -7.75 -21.33 -7.88
CA SER A 85 -8.04 -21.22 -9.31
C SER A 85 -8.95 -20.05 -9.66
N ASP A 86 -10.00 -19.84 -8.86
CA ASP A 86 -10.95 -18.75 -9.05
C ASP A 86 -10.29 -17.42 -8.73
N TYR A 87 -9.51 -17.36 -7.64
CA TYR A 87 -8.74 -16.17 -7.29
C TYR A 87 -7.81 -15.76 -8.41
N LEU A 88 -7.04 -16.68 -8.98
CA LEU A 88 -6.09 -16.39 -10.06
C LEU A 88 -6.81 -15.87 -11.31
N SER A 89 -7.95 -16.48 -11.68
CA SER A 89 -8.76 -16.02 -12.81
C SER A 89 -9.31 -14.60 -12.59
N TRP A 90 -9.80 -14.30 -11.38
CA TRP A 90 -10.31 -12.97 -11.05
C TRP A 90 -9.20 -11.93 -10.92
N PHE A 91 -8.05 -12.35 -10.39
CA PHE A 91 -6.87 -11.49 -10.27
C PHE A 91 -6.35 -11.05 -11.64
N ASP A 92 -6.30 -11.95 -12.62
CA ASP A 92 -5.89 -11.64 -13.99
C ASP A 92 -6.82 -10.59 -14.63
N ASN A 93 -8.12 -10.74 -14.45
CA ASN A 93 -9.11 -9.73 -14.86
C ASN A 93 -8.87 -8.40 -14.13
N ALA A 94 -8.74 -8.39 -12.81
CA ALA A 94 -8.47 -7.20 -12.01
C ALA A 94 -7.17 -6.52 -12.42
N GLN A 95 -6.11 -7.28 -12.73
CA GLN A 95 -4.83 -6.76 -13.20
C GLN A 95 -4.97 -6.01 -14.53
N SER A 96 -5.71 -6.58 -15.47
CA SER A 96 -5.95 -5.93 -16.77
C SER A 96 -6.67 -4.59 -16.59
N ILE A 97 -7.70 -4.55 -15.75
CA ILE A 97 -8.48 -3.34 -15.47
C ILE A 97 -7.62 -2.31 -14.72
N ALA A 98 -6.89 -2.72 -13.69
CA ALA A 98 -6.00 -1.84 -12.94
C ALA A 98 -4.97 -1.14 -13.84
N ARG A 99 -4.38 -1.88 -14.79
CA ARG A 99 -3.43 -1.32 -15.77
C ARG A 99 -4.10 -0.25 -16.64
N ASN A 100 -5.33 -0.48 -17.11
CA ASN A 100 -6.05 0.48 -17.95
C ASN A 100 -6.34 1.80 -17.21
N HIS A 101 -6.52 1.74 -15.89
CA HIS A 101 -6.70 2.92 -15.03
C HIS A 101 -5.38 3.49 -14.48
N GLY A 102 -4.24 2.90 -14.80
CA GLY A 102 -2.94 3.32 -14.28
C GLY A 102 -2.75 3.05 -12.78
N MET A 103 -3.53 2.13 -12.21
CA MET A 103 -3.42 1.71 -10.82
C MET A 103 -2.35 0.64 -10.64
N ARG A 104 -1.71 0.66 -9.49
CA ARG A 104 -0.82 -0.42 -9.04
C ARG A 104 -1.63 -1.43 -8.25
N LEU A 105 -1.48 -2.70 -8.60
CA LEU A 105 -2.18 -3.81 -7.93
C LEU A 105 -1.22 -4.58 -7.03
N LEU A 106 -1.73 -5.03 -5.88
CA LEU A 106 -1.04 -5.94 -4.98
C LEU A 106 -1.77 -7.27 -4.99
N TYR A 107 -1.02 -8.33 -5.26
CA TYR A 107 -1.47 -9.71 -5.06
C TYR A 107 -1.51 -10.01 -3.56
N ASN A 108 -2.61 -10.59 -3.07
CA ASN A 108 -2.80 -10.92 -1.67
C ASN A 108 -3.38 -12.33 -1.49
N GLN A 109 -2.57 -13.31 -1.78
CA GLN A 109 -2.81 -14.73 -1.54
C GLN A 109 -1.49 -15.43 -1.18
N SER A 110 -1.45 -16.76 -1.15
CA SER A 110 -0.22 -17.48 -0.89
C SER A 110 0.85 -17.14 -1.93
N LEU A 111 2.07 -16.91 -1.47
CA LEU A 111 3.24 -16.65 -2.33
C LEU A 111 3.47 -17.75 -3.38
N ARG A 112 3.03 -19.00 -3.11
CA ARG A 112 3.14 -20.13 -4.05
C ARG A 112 2.37 -19.90 -5.35
N GLY A 113 1.28 -19.12 -5.31
CA GLY A 113 0.49 -18.75 -6.49
C GLY A 113 0.96 -17.47 -7.17
N TYR A 114 1.95 -16.76 -6.61
CA TYR A 114 2.48 -15.53 -7.19
C TYR A 114 3.34 -15.83 -8.42
N ASN A 115 3.17 -15.02 -9.47
CA ASN A 115 3.96 -15.10 -10.70
C ASN A 115 4.69 -13.78 -10.93
N ASP A 116 6.02 -13.82 -11.00
CA ASP A 116 6.89 -12.65 -11.25
C ASP A 116 6.62 -11.96 -12.59
N GLU A 117 6.10 -12.68 -13.58
CA GLU A 117 5.77 -12.12 -14.91
C GLU A 117 4.58 -11.13 -14.85
N TRP A 118 3.78 -11.17 -13.81
CA TRP A 118 2.64 -10.25 -13.66
C TRP A 118 3.06 -8.79 -13.48
N ASN A 119 4.27 -8.56 -12.97
CA ASN A 119 4.77 -7.21 -12.69
C ASN A 119 3.84 -6.41 -11.76
N VAL A 120 3.34 -7.06 -10.74
CA VAL A 120 2.48 -6.50 -9.67
C VAL A 120 3.17 -6.62 -8.32
N GLY A 121 2.74 -5.81 -7.34
CA GLY A 121 3.25 -5.93 -5.98
C GLY A 121 2.69 -7.17 -5.26
N PHE A 122 3.30 -7.48 -4.11
CA PHE A 122 2.88 -8.56 -3.23
C PHE A 122 2.56 -8.00 -1.84
N HIS A 123 1.40 -8.40 -1.29
CA HIS A 123 1.02 -8.11 0.09
C HIS A 123 0.93 -9.40 0.89
N ALA A 124 1.87 -9.60 1.81
CA ALA A 124 1.85 -10.72 2.74
C ALA A 124 0.82 -10.46 3.85
N ASN A 125 -0.10 -11.39 4.08
CA ASN A 125 -0.86 -11.41 5.33
C ASN A 125 0.09 -11.79 6.49
N SER A 126 -0.35 -11.67 7.76
CA SER A 126 0.51 -11.93 8.93
C SER A 126 1.03 -13.37 8.99
N HIS A 127 0.28 -14.35 8.49
CA HIS A 127 0.73 -15.74 8.42
C HIS A 127 1.83 -15.91 7.36
N GLU A 128 1.64 -15.39 6.16
CA GLU A 128 2.67 -15.41 5.11
C GLU A 128 3.92 -14.65 5.56
N LEU A 129 3.75 -13.49 6.21
CA LEU A 129 4.86 -12.69 6.74
C LEU A 129 5.73 -13.49 7.72
N ASP A 130 5.11 -14.27 8.61
CA ASP A 130 5.84 -15.08 9.61
C ASP A 130 6.66 -16.22 8.97
N LEU A 131 6.29 -16.66 7.77
CA LEU A 131 7.00 -17.70 7.01
C LEU A 131 8.17 -17.15 6.17
N LEU A 132 8.19 -15.86 5.89
CA LEU A 132 9.22 -15.25 5.06
C LEU A 132 10.53 -15.08 5.83
N THR A 133 11.65 -15.44 5.20
CA THR A 133 13.01 -15.25 5.72
C THR A 133 13.80 -14.19 4.97
N GLU A 134 13.35 -13.85 3.77
CA GLU A 134 13.91 -12.83 2.89
C GLU A 134 12.80 -12.15 2.09
N ARG A 135 13.11 -11.04 1.39
CA ARG A 135 12.17 -10.36 0.51
C ARG A 135 11.68 -11.31 -0.60
N PRO A 136 10.34 -11.47 -0.76
CA PRO A 136 9.80 -12.52 -1.63
C PRO A 136 9.76 -12.16 -3.12
N ILE A 137 9.90 -10.89 -3.47
CA ILE A 137 9.78 -10.37 -4.85
C ILE A 137 10.87 -9.34 -5.17
N SER A 138 11.04 -9.03 -6.46
CA SER A 138 11.99 -8.01 -6.94
C SER A 138 11.86 -6.67 -6.21
N ASP A 139 13.01 -5.99 -6.03
CA ASP A 139 13.08 -4.65 -5.43
C ASP A 139 12.36 -3.57 -6.27
N GLU A 140 12.10 -3.83 -7.54
CA GLU A 140 11.36 -2.92 -8.41
C GLU A 140 9.87 -2.88 -8.11
N LEU A 141 9.32 -3.96 -7.53
CA LEU A 141 7.90 -4.12 -7.20
C LEU A 141 7.63 -3.77 -5.73
N PHE A 142 6.39 -3.41 -5.41
CA PHE A 142 6.01 -3.16 -4.04
C PHE A 142 5.82 -4.47 -3.28
N PHE A 143 6.58 -4.62 -2.21
CA PHE A 143 6.36 -5.62 -1.17
C PHE A 143 5.78 -4.94 0.07
N SER A 144 4.68 -5.44 0.57
CA SER A 144 4.01 -4.94 1.77
C SER A 144 3.49 -6.08 2.64
N ALA A 145 3.14 -5.76 3.89
CA ALA A 145 2.63 -6.76 4.81
C ALA A 145 1.56 -6.20 5.76
N SER A 146 0.66 -7.09 6.20
CA SER A 146 -0.25 -6.84 7.32
C SER A 146 0.46 -7.07 8.64
N CYS A 147 0.40 -6.07 9.54
CA CYS A 147 0.99 -6.11 10.87
C CYS A 147 -0.04 -5.76 11.95
N HIS A 148 0.10 -6.38 13.12
CA HIS A 148 -0.79 -6.17 14.28
C HIS A 148 -0.01 -5.84 15.56
N ASN A 149 1.31 -5.96 15.54
CA ASN A 149 2.18 -5.76 16.69
C ASN A 149 3.60 -5.37 16.25
N LEU A 150 4.43 -4.99 17.24
CA LEU A 150 5.81 -4.56 17.00
C LEU A 150 6.69 -5.64 16.36
N LYS A 151 6.52 -6.90 16.76
CA LYS A 151 7.33 -8.01 16.21
C LYS A 151 7.13 -8.13 14.69
N GLU A 152 5.87 -8.05 14.23
CA GLU A 152 5.54 -8.12 12.81
C GLU A 152 6.04 -6.88 12.05
N LEU A 153 5.92 -5.67 12.63
CA LEU A 153 6.47 -4.46 12.04
C LEU A 153 7.99 -4.55 11.83
N GLN A 154 8.72 -4.95 12.86
CA GLN A 154 10.18 -5.12 12.79
C GLN A 154 10.59 -6.25 11.84
N HIS A 155 9.80 -7.31 11.75
CA HIS A 155 10.05 -8.40 10.81
C HIS A 155 9.86 -7.94 9.37
N ALA A 156 8.77 -7.23 9.07
CA ALA A 156 8.53 -6.64 7.75
C ALA A 156 9.65 -5.64 7.36
N GLU A 157 10.13 -4.82 8.31
CA GLU A 157 11.24 -3.91 8.09
C GLU A 157 12.54 -4.67 7.76
N LYS A 158 12.84 -5.73 8.50
CA LYS A 158 14.01 -6.59 8.24
C LYS A 158 13.95 -7.25 6.85
N LEU A 159 12.76 -7.59 6.37
CA LEU A 159 12.52 -8.13 5.04
C LEU A 159 12.51 -7.06 3.94
N ALA A 160 12.83 -5.81 4.27
CA ALA A 160 12.82 -4.66 3.36
C ALA A 160 11.44 -4.45 2.69
N ALA A 161 10.36 -4.60 3.44
CA ALA A 161 9.04 -4.19 2.96
C ALA A 161 9.02 -2.70 2.60
N ASP A 162 8.30 -2.33 1.54
CA ASP A 162 8.20 -0.94 1.11
C ASP A 162 7.24 -0.14 2.00
N PHE A 163 6.23 -0.81 2.54
CA PHE A 163 5.26 -0.28 3.50
C PHE A 163 4.51 -1.42 4.20
N VAL A 164 3.78 -1.09 5.24
CA VAL A 164 2.96 -2.04 5.99
C VAL A 164 1.60 -1.44 6.31
N THR A 165 0.61 -2.29 6.59
CA THR A 165 -0.63 -1.90 7.26
C THR A 165 -0.56 -2.30 8.72
N LEU A 166 -0.99 -1.43 9.63
CA LEU A 166 -1.09 -1.72 11.06
C LEU A 166 -2.55 -1.61 11.49
N SER A 167 -3.09 -2.68 12.03
CA SER A 167 -4.52 -2.85 12.31
C SER A 167 -4.82 -3.67 13.55
N PRO A 168 -6.04 -3.61 14.08
CA PRO A 168 -7.11 -2.68 13.70
C PRO A 168 -7.07 -1.37 14.51
N ILE A 169 -7.41 -0.24 13.90
CA ILE A 169 -7.50 1.04 14.61
C ILE A 169 -8.79 1.10 15.43
N TYR A 170 -9.93 0.82 14.79
CA TYR A 170 -11.23 0.74 15.43
C TYR A 170 -11.80 -0.68 15.38
N PRO A 171 -12.75 -1.01 16.26
CA PRO A 171 -13.44 -2.30 16.20
C PRO A 171 -14.14 -2.47 14.85
N ASN A 172 -14.13 -3.69 14.36
CA ASN A 172 -14.83 -4.06 13.12
C ASN A 172 -15.31 -5.52 13.20
N ALA A 173 -15.94 -6.02 12.13
CA ALA A 173 -16.50 -7.38 12.12
C ALA A 173 -15.47 -8.48 12.41
N LYS A 174 -14.23 -8.30 11.93
CA LYS A 174 -13.12 -9.26 12.13
C LYS A 174 -12.48 -9.11 13.51
N TYR A 175 -12.45 -7.87 14.06
CA TYR A 175 -11.82 -7.54 15.34
C TYR A 175 -12.83 -6.82 16.21
N PRO A 176 -13.54 -7.52 17.13
CA PRO A 176 -14.54 -6.92 18.03
C PRO A 176 -13.89 -5.98 19.05
N ARG A 177 -14.73 -5.27 19.80
CA ARG A 177 -14.27 -4.34 20.85
C ARG A 177 -13.31 -4.99 21.84
N GLY A 178 -12.27 -4.24 22.20
CA GLY A 178 -11.20 -4.67 23.11
C GLY A 178 -10.00 -5.30 22.40
N GLN A 179 -10.03 -5.39 21.07
CA GLN A 179 -8.90 -5.87 20.25
C GLN A 179 -8.31 -4.76 19.37
N GLU A 180 -8.94 -3.58 19.37
CA GLU A 180 -8.45 -2.41 18.65
C GLU A 180 -7.22 -1.79 19.29
N LEU A 181 -6.34 -1.25 18.45
CA LEU A 181 -5.14 -0.52 18.89
C LEU A 181 -5.48 0.91 19.36
N GLY A 182 -6.42 1.56 18.68
CA GLY A 182 -6.62 3.00 18.81
C GLY A 182 -5.41 3.82 18.34
N TRP A 183 -5.57 5.14 18.28
CA TRP A 183 -4.53 6.02 17.72
C TRP A 183 -3.29 6.17 18.61
N GLU A 184 -3.44 6.06 19.92
CA GLU A 184 -2.32 6.15 20.86
C GLU A 184 -1.34 4.98 20.67
N LYS A 185 -1.86 3.75 20.69
CA LYS A 185 -1.05 2.55 20.49
C LYS A 185 -0.51 2.46 19.07
N PHE A 186 -1.29 2.89 18.07
CA PHE A 186 -0.80 3.01 16.70
C PHE A 186 0.43 3.90 16.62
N ARG A 187 0.38 5.12 17.19
CA ARG A 187 1.50 6.07 17.21
C ARG A 187 2.74 5.48 17.89
N GLU A 188 2.55 4.83 19.03
CA GLU A 188 3.64 4.17 19.76
C GLU A 188 4.33 3.13 18.87
N LEU A 189 3.57 2.24 18.23
CA LEU A 189 4.11 1.17 17.42
C LEU A 189 4.74 1.68 16.11
N ALA A 190 4.05 2.55 15.40
CA ALA A 190 4.52 3.10 14.12
C ALA A 190 5.82 3.91 14.28
N SER A 191 6.03 4.56 15.43
CA SER A 191 7.26 5.33 15.70
C SER A 191 8.52 4.47 15.89
N GLN A 192 8.37 3.15 16.05
CA GLN A 192 9.48 2.23 16.29
C GLN A 192 10.07 1.60 15.02
N VAL A 193 9.53 1.94 13.85
CA VAL A 193 10.02 1.48 12.55
C VAL A 193 10.18 2.65 11.59
N SER A 194 11.05 2.49 10.59
CA SER A 194 11.30 3.50 9.54
C SER A 194 10.44 3.27 8.28
N LEU A 195 9.56 2.28 8.30
CA LEU A 195 8.65 1.98 7.22
C LEU A 195 7.49 2.97 7.15
N PRO A 196 6.97 3.28 5.96
CA PRO A 196 5.64 3.85 5.81
C PRO A 196 4.59 2.90 6.40
N VAL A 197 3.84 3.37 7.42
CA VAL A 197 2.80 2.57 8.10
C VAL A 197 1.42 3.15 7.75
N TYR A 198 0.58 2.37 7.09
CA TYR A 198 -0.81 2.71 6.87
C TYR A 198 -1.66 2.32 8.08
N ALA A 199 -2.54 3.21 8.49
CA ALA A 199 -3.58 2.86 9.46
C ALA A 199 -4.69 2.08 8.76
N LEU A 200 -5.14 0.97 9.36
CA LEU A 200 -6.17 0.10 8.80
C LEU A 200 -7.15 -0.36 9.90
N GLY A 201 -8.41 -0.51 9.53
CA GLY A 201 -9.44 -1.16 10.34
C GLY A 201 -10.46 -0.19 10.93
N GLY A 202 -11.69 -0.26 10.41
CA GLY A 202 -12.81 0.55 10.84
C GLY A 202 -12.75 2.02 10.45
N LEU A 203 -11.86 2.39 9.54
CA LEU A 203 -11.63 3.76 9.08
C LEU A 203 -12.54 4.14 7.92
N SER A 204 -12.78 5.44 7.82
CA SER A 204 -13.40 6.13 6.68
C SER A 204 -12.41 7.10 6.03
N ALA A 205 -12.73 7.65 4.86
CA ALA A 205 -11.90 8.66 4.21
C ALA A 205 -11.70 9.92 5.08
N ASN A 206 -12.65 10.22 5.97
CA ASN A 206 -12.59 11.37 6.89
C ASN A 206 -11.54 11.21 8.00
N ASP A 207 -11.03 10.00 8.22
CA ASP A 207 -10.02 9.73 9.25
C ASP A 207 -8.58 10.04 8.77
N SER A 208 -8.40 10.53 7.53
CA SER A 208 -7.08 10.80 6.96
C SER A 208 -6.26 11.79 7.77
N ASP A 209 -6.86 12.88 8.23
CA ASP A 209 -6.15 13.91 9.00
C ASP A 209 -5.68 13.38 10.36
N ILE A 210 -6.57 12.72 11.11
CA ILE A 210 -6.21 12.14 12.40
C ILE A 210 -5.18 11.01 12.25
N ALA A 211 -5.24 10.24 11.17
CA ALA A 211 -4.23 9.24 10.87
C ALA A 211 -2.84 9.87 10.66
N LEU A 212 -2.75 10.95 9.89
CA LEU A 212 -1.50 11.69 9.68
C LEU A 212 -0.97 12.30 10.98
N GLU A 213 -1.83 12.88 11.82
CA GLU A 213 -1.47 13.40 13.15
C GLU A 213 -0.97 12.29 14.09
N ALA A 214 -1.49 11.08 13.93
CA ALA A 214 -1.03 9.90 14.66
C ALA A 214 0.28 9.31 14.10
N GLY A 215 0.85 9.88 13.05
CA GLY A 215 2.10 9.43 12.42
C GLY A 215 1.92 8.36 11.36
N ALA A 216 0.68 8.09 10.92
CA ALA A 216 0.45 7.21 9.79
C ALA A 216 1.01 7.83 8.51
N PHE A 217 1.50 6.98 7.62
CA PHE A 217 1.84 7.39 6.26
C PHE A 217 0.59 7.71 5.44
N GLY A 218 -0.48 6.99 5.65
CA GLY A 218 -1.77 7.12 4.99
C GLY A 218 -2.80 6.18 5.60
N ILE A 219 -3.93 6.02 4.93
CA ILE A 219 -4.98 5.09 5.34
C ILE A 219 -5.16 3.94 4.36
N ALA A 220 -5.49 2.78 4.90
CA ALA A 220 -5.89 1.61 4.13
C ALA A 220 -7.31 1.18 4.53
N GLY A 221 -8.07 0.65 3.59
CA GLY A 221 -9.39 0.16 3.93
C GLY A 221 -10.21 -0.32 2.75
N THR A 222 -11.25 -1.08 3.07
CA THR A 222 -12.30 -1.50 2.14
C THR A 222 -13.40 -0.44 2.13
N SER A 223 -14.08 -0.26 3.26
CA SER A 223 -15.21 0.67 3.41
C SER A 223 -14.83 2.15 3.28
N ALA A 224 -13.56 2.49 3.48
CA ALA A 224 -13.08 3.87 3.34
C ALA A 224 -13.22 4.41 1.89
N PHE A 225 -13.29 3.52 0.90
CA PHE A 225 -13.23 3.87 -0.52
C PHE A 225 -14.38 3.31 -1.36
N THR A 226 -15.36 2.66 -0.74
CA THR A 226 -16.51 2.01 -1.43
C THR A 226 -17.83 2.77 -1.30
N CYS A 227 -17.89 3.84 -0.51
CA CYS A 227 -19.13 4.64 -0.31
C CYS A 227 -19.22 5.81 -1.26
#